data_7fdd93016d1f895a6f86e38407aa56f6
#
_entry.id   7fdd93016d1f895a6f86e38407aa56f6
#
_cell.length_a   1.000
_cell.length_b   1.000
_cell.length_c   1.000
_cell.angle_alpha   90.00
_cell.angle_beta   90.00
_cell.angle_gamma   90.00
#
_symmetry.space_group_name_H-M   'P 1'
#
loop_
_entity.id
_entity.type
_entity.pdbx_description
1 polymer ?
#
loop_
_entity_poly.entity_id
_entity_poly.type
_entity_poly.pdbx_seq_one_letter_code
_entity_poly.pdbx_strand_id
1 'polypeptide(L)'
;ECNEETYIKKDDSKNGLSRRTQHYGYIYNYKSSELIRTKSLDSNKAIQYLTDLVSPNFGDNKVEQCIVNEYIKGQGISAHTDSSIFGSPIMTITLIGDCIFTMSNGKEEINYNLNPGDIVLLSGEARKSWKHCVKKIKDPRRISVTFRTIRI
;
A
#
# COMPACT_ATOMS: atom_id res chain seq x y z
N GLU A 1 -7.64 6.01 14.59
CA GLU A 1 -8.88 6.36 13.86
C GLU A 1 -8.50 7.11 12.59
N CYS A 2 -8.86 6.52 11.45
CA CYS A 2 -8.69 7.18 10.15
C CYS A 2 -9.82 8.21 10.00
N ASN A 3 -9.50 9.48 10.18
CA ASN A 3 -10.47 10.55 10.04
C ASN A 3 -10.80 10.77 8.56
N GLU A 4 -12.07 10.83 8.18
CA GLU A 4 -12.51 10.95 6.78
C GLU A 4 -11.92 12.18 6.06
N GLU A 5 -11.67 13.25 6.79
CA GLU A 5 -11.10 14.50 6.26
C GLU A 5 -9.68 14.34 5.71
N THR A 6 -8.96 13.26 6.06
CA THR A 6 -7.59 13.04 5.63
C THR A 6 -7.47 12.16 4.40
N TYR A 7 -8.56 11.57 3.91
CA TYR A 7 -8.54 10.75 2.71
C TYR A 7 -8.46 11.59 1.43
N ILE A 8 -7.54 11.22 0.57
CA ILE A 8 -7.44 11.78 -0.77
C ILE A 8 -8.39 11.01 -1.68
N LYS A 9 -9.41 11.69 -2.20
CA LYS A 9 -10.27 11.13 -3.25
C LYS A 9 -9.50 11.20 -4.57
N LYS A 10 -9.25 10.05 -5.19
CA LYS A 10 -8.86 10.02 -6.60
C LYS A 10 -10.11 10.24 -7.45
N ASP A 11 -9.95 10.98 -8.55
CA ASP A 11 -11.02 11.22 -9.50
C ASP A 11 -11.57 9.89 -10.05
N ASP A 12 -12.81 9.59 -9.71
CA ASP A 12 -13.51 8.34 -10.00
C ASP A 12 -14.00 8.23 -11.45
N SER A 13 -13.60 9.17 -12.31
CA SER A 13 -14.26 9.37 -13.61
C SER A 13 -14.08 8.22 -14.61
N LYS A 14 -13.33 7.18 -14.31
CA LYS A 14 -13.03 6.15 -15.31
C LYS A 14 -13.34 4.70 -14.99
N ASN A 15 -13.52 4.22 -13.74
CA ASN A 15 -13.79 2.78 -13.54
C ASN A 15 -14.43 2.34 -12.21
N GLY A 16 -14.82 3.21 -11.29
CA GLY A 16 -15.41 2.81 -10.00
C GLY A 16 -14.47 1.97 -9.10
N LEU A 17 -13.17 1.94 -9.42
CA LEU A 17 -12.14 1.14 -8.74
C LEU A 17 -11.25 1.96 -7.79
N SER A 18 -11.53 3.25 -7.63
CA SER A 18 -10.67 4.15 -6.85
C SER A 18 -10.89 3.99 -5.36
N ARG A 19 -9.91 3.39 -4.70
CA ARG A 19 -9.81 3.36 -3.25
C ARG A 19 -9.48 4.74 -2.68
N ARG A 20 -9.84 4.98 -1.43
CA ARG A 20 -9.36 6.15 -0.68
C ARG A 20 -7.99 5.86 -0.08
N THR A 21 -7.13 6.88 -0.01
CA THR A 21 -5.78 6.76 0.55
C THR A 21 -5.46 7.88 1.52
N GLN A 22 -4.68 7.55 2.57
CA GLN A 22 -3.98 8.52 3.41
C GLN A 22 -2.48 8.32 3.24
N HIS A 23 -1.72 9.40 3.17
CA HIS A 23 -0.28 9.36 2.99
C HIS A 23 0.42 10.01 4.18
N TYR A 24 1.48 9.34 4.66
CA TYR A 24 2.38 9.84 5.69
C TYR A 24 3.81 9.76 5.18
N GLY A 25 4.61 10.77 5.53
CA GLY A 25 5.96 10.95 5.02
C GLY A 25 5.98 11.63 3.67
N TYR A 26 5.63 10.89 2.62
CA TYR A 26 5.64 11.39 1.25
C TYR A 26 4.45 10.90 0.43
N ILE A 27 4.04 11.73 -0.54
CA ILE A 27 3.13 11.36 -1.63
C ILE A 27 3.95 11.27 -2.91
N TYR A 28 3.82 10.18 -3.65
CA TYR A 28 4.42 10.05 -4.99
C TYR A 28 3.43 10.49 -6.05
N ASN A 29 3.80 11.53 -6.79
CA ASN A 29 3.03 12.01 -7.92
C ASN A 29 3.46 11.27 -9.20
N TYR A 30 2.62 10.35 -9.68
CA TYR A 30 2.93 9.55 -10.88
C TYR A 30 3.00 10.38 -12.18
N LYS A 31 2.37 11.56 -12.24
CA LYS A 31 2.40 12.42 -13.42
C LYS A 31 3.72 13.20 -13.54
N SER A 32 4.19 13.75 -12.42
CA SER A 32 5.45 14.53 -12.38
C SER A 32 6.65 13.69 -11.95
N SER A 33 6.44 12.44 -11.52
CA SER A 33 7.48 11.57 -10.94
C SER A 33 8.18 12.18 -9.73
N GLU A 34 7.47 12.97 -8.96
CA GLU A 34 8.01 13.70 -7.81
C GLU A 34 7.51 13.13 -6.49
N LEU A 35 8.38 13.20 -5.48
CA LEU A 35 8.03 12.99 -4.08
C LEU A 35 7.65 14.32 -3.44
N ILE A 36 6.45 14.37 -2.89
CA ILE A 36 5.94 15.54 -2.17
C ILE A 36 5.87 15.20 -0.69
N ARG A 37 6.54 15.99 0.15
CA ARG A 37 6.48 15.81 1.61
C ARG A 37 5.07 16.08 2.12
N THR A 38 4.60 15.24 3.03
CA THR A 38 3.29 15.36 3.68
C THR A 38 3.43 15.20 5.20
N LYS A 39 2.34 14.88 5.90
CA LYS A 39 2.36 14.64 7.36
C LYS A 39 3.44 13.61 7.71
N SER A 40 4.19 13.85 8.77
CA SER A 40 5.18 12.88 9.26
C SER A 40 4.50 11.61 9.80
N LEU A 41 5.25 10.49 9.84
CA LEU A 41 4.73 9.21 10.33
C LEU A 41 4.34 9.30 11.82
N ASP A 42 5.05 10.11 12.60
CA ASP A 42 4.80 10.34 14.03
C ASP A 42 3.63 11.32 14.32
N SER A 43 3.06 11.92 13.28
CA SER A 43 1.88 12.79 13.42
C SER A 43 0.62 12.02 13.84
N ASN A 44 0.64 10.71 13.73
CA ASN A 44 -0.45 9.81 14.13
C ASN A 44 0.11 8.65 14.95
N LYS A 45 -0.39 8.49 16.18
CA LYS A 45 0.12 7.47 17.14
C LYS A 45 0.00 6.04 16.61
N ALA A 46 -1.08 5.72 15.90
CA ALA A 46 -1.27 4.37 15.35
C ALA A 46 -0.28 4.10 14.21
N ILE A 47 -0.04 5.08 13.34
CA ILE A 47 0.95 4.98 12.25
C ILE A 47 2.36 4.87 12.84
N GLN A 48 2.69 5.66 13.86
CA GLN A 48 3.97 5.56 14.55
C GLN A 48 4.18 4.18 15.16
N TYR A 49 3.18 3.66 15.88
CA TYR A 49 3.23 2.32 16.48
C TYR A 49 3.47 1.24 15.41
N LEU A 50 2.72 1.25 14.33
CA LEU A 50 2.88 0.29 13.24
C LEU A 50 4.23 0.44 12.55
N THR A 51 4.72 1.67 12.36
CA THR A 51 6.03 1.95 11.77
C THR A 51 7.14 1.35 12.64
N ASP A 52 7.09 1.55 13.95
CA ASP A 52 8.07 0.99 14.89
C ASP A 52 8.04 -0.54 14.87
N LEU A 53 6.84 -1.12 14.80
CA LEU A 53 6.65 -2.57 14.73
C LEU A 53 7.27 -3.20 13.49
N VAL A 54 7.15 -2.56 12.32
CA VAL A 54 7.63 -3.12 11.04
C VAL A 54 9.08 -2.76 10.73
N SER A 55 9.61 -1.71 11.33
CA SER A 55 10.96 -1.18 11.04
C SER A 55 12.09 -2.23 11.05
N PRO A 56 12.13 -3.22 11.98
CA PRO A 56 13.17 -4.25 11.97
C PRO A 56 13.25 -5.06 10.67
N ASN A 57 12.17 -5.12 9.89
CA ASN A 57 12.14 -5.86 8.61
C ASN A 57 12.80 -5.10 7.46
N PHE A 58 13.17 -3.85 7.66
CA PHE A 58 13.81 -3.01 6.65
C PHE A 58 15.34 -2.91 6.81
N GLY A 59 15.91 -3.66 7.75
CA GLY A 59 17.34 -3.61 8.07
C GLY A 59 17.75 -2.20 8.53
N ASP A 60 18.83 -1.67 7.96
CA ASP A 60 19.33 -0.32 8.28
C ASP A 60 18.58 0.80 7.55
N ASN A 61 17.61 0.46 6.70
CA ASN A 61 16.85 1.44 5.94
C ASN A 61 15.68 1.98 6.78
N LYS A 62 15.53 3.29 6.79
CA LYS A 62 14.44 3.95 7.48
C LYS A 62 13.14 3.85 6.67
N VAL A 63 12.05 3.51 7.35
CA VAL A 63 10.71 3.66 6.77
C VAL A 63 10.38 5.15 6.67
N GLU A 64 10.12 5.62 5.46
CA GLU A 64 9.91 7.04 5.17
C GLU A 64 8.54 7.34 4.59
N GLN A 65 7.84 6.31 4.12
CA GLN A 65 6.48 6.43 3.59
C GLN A 65 5.56 5.36 4.17
N CYS A 66 4.37 5.80 4.55
CA CYS A 66 3.27 4.94 4.92
C CYS A 66 2.02 5.36 4.14
N ILE A 67 1.33 4.38 3.54
CA ILE A 67 0.05 4.61 2.87
C ILE A 67 -1.01 3.75 3.54
N VAL A 68 -2.09 4.38 4.00
CA VAL A 68 -3.31 3.70 4.40
C VAL A 68 -4.22 3.62 3.17
N ASN A 69 -4.61 2.40 2.80
CA ASN A 69 -5.53 2.15 1.69
C ASN A 69 -6.87 1.68 2.25
N GLU A 70 -7.95 2.34 1.90
CA GLU A 70 -9.30 1.92 2.21
C GLU A 70 -10.05 1.56 0.93
N TYR A 71 -10.58 0.34 0.92
CA TYR A 71 -11.45 -0.19 -0.13
C TYR A 71 -12.85 -0.37 0.42
N ILE A 72 -13.86 -0.03 -0.34
CA ILE A 72 -15.25 -0.46 -0.13
C ILE A 72 -15.60 -1.56 -1.12
N LYS A 73 -16.69 -2.29 -0.87
CA LYS A 73 -17.14 -3.39 -1.73
C LYS A 73 -17.11 -3.02 -3.21
N GLY A 74 -16.50 -3.87 -4.02
CA GLY A 74 -16.35 -3.69 -5.46
C GLY A 74 -15.11 -2.90 -5.89
N GLN A 75 -14.36 -2.31 -4.96
CA GLN A 75 -13.09 -1.64 -5.26
C GLN A 75 -11.91 -2.61 -5.19
N GLY A 76 -10.87 -2.29 -5.92
CA GLY A 76 -9.59 -3.00 -5.93
C GLY A 76 -8.49 -2.08 -6.45
N ILE A 77 -7.38 -2.68 -6.86
CA ILE A 77 -6.30 -1.99 -7.55
C ILE A 77 -5.79 -2.87 -8.68
N SER A 78 -5.61 -2.29 -9.86
CA SER A 78 -5.12 -2.99 -11.06
C SER A 78 -3.67 -3.45 -10.88
N ALA A 79 -3.28 -4.47 -11.65
CA ALA A 79 -1.93 -5.03 -11.61
C ALA A 79 -0.87 -3.98 -11.95
N HIS A 80 0.11 -3.82 -11.05
CA HIS A 80 1.18 -2.85 -11.17
C HIS A 80 2.42 -3.33 -10.43
N THR A 81 3.54 -2.67 -10.72
CA THR A 81 4.75 -2.71 -9.90
C THR A 81 4.92 -1.34 -9.26
N ASP A 82 5.33 -1.30 -8.01
CA ASP A 82 5.59 -0.03 -7.34
C ASP A 82 6.76 0.71 -8.01
N SER A 83 6.72 2.04 -7.98
CA SER A 83 7.78 2.88 -8.56
C SER A 83 9.17 2.49 -8.02
N SER A 84 10.18 2.54 -8.89
CA SER A 84 11.58 2.26 -8.55
C SER A 84 12.19 3.24 -7.55
N ILE A 85 11.53 4.38 -7.29
CA ILE A 85 11.93 5.33 -6.25
C ILE A 85 11.82 4.73 -4.84
N PHE A 86 10.94 3.73 -4.68
CA PHE A 86 10.81 3.00 -3.42
C PHE A 86 11.78 1.82 -3.38
N GLY A 87 12.35 1.62 -2.20
CA GLY A 87 13.30 0.54 -1.95
C GLY A 87 12.67 -0.84 -1.88
N SER A 88 13.45 -1.77 -1.38
CA SER A 88 13.06 -3.15 -1.08
C SER A 88 13.50 -3.44 0.36
N PRO A 89 12.68 -4.10 1.17
CA PRO A 89 11.34 -4.63 0.84
C PRO A 89 10.25 -3.55 0.81
N ILE A 90 9.05 -3.92 0.36
CA ILE A 90 7.79 -3.20 0.58
C ILE A 90 6.91 -4.10 1.44
N MET A 91 6.35 -3.57 2.51
CA MET A 91 5.54 -4.34 3.45
C MET A 91 4.12 -3.78 3.51
N THR A 92 3.13 -4.67 3.45
CA THR A 92 1.71 -4.31 3.60
C THR A 92 1.07 -5.18 4.67
N ILE A 93 0.36 -4.55 5.61
CA ILE A 93 -0.43 -5.22 6.64
C ILE A 93 -1.90 -5.05 6.31
N THR A 94 -2.67 -6.14 6.34
CA THR A 94 -4.13 -6.08 6.30
C THR A 94 -4.67 -5.87 7.71
N LEU A 95 -5.43 -4.80 7.92
CA LEU A 95 -6.01 -4.46 9.22
C LEU A 95 -7.47 -4.88 9.34
N ILE A 96 -8.27 -4.66 8.29
CA ILE A 96 -9.71 -4.91 8.26
C ILE A 96 -10.05 -5.51 6.92
N GLY A 97 -10.96 -6.50 6.91
CA GLY A 97 -11.52 -7.12 5.72
C GLY A 97 -10.55 -8.03 4.97
N ASP A 98 -11.09 -8.88 4.14
CA ASP A 98 -10.36 -9.85 3.36
C ASP A 98 -10.14 -9.35 1.92
N CYS A 99 -9.15 -9.89 1.25
CA CYS A 99 -9.00 -9.71 -0.18
C CYS A 99 -8.28 -10.88 -0.85
N ILE A 100 -8.43 -10.97 -2.16
CA ILE A 100 -7.56 -11.77 -3.01
C ILE A 100 -6.46 -10.86 -3.52
N PHE A 101 -5.24 -11.12 -3.07
CA PHE A 101 -4.03 -10.48 -3.53
C PHE A 101 -3.38 -11.36 -4.60
N THR A 102 -3.17 -10.83 -5.78
CA THR A 102 -2.68 -11.59 -6.92
C THR A 102 -1.31 -11.10 -7.34
N MET A 103 -0.38 -12.04 -7.50
CA MET A 103 0.94 -11.81 -8.08
C MET A 103 0.97 -12.40 -9.49
N SER A 104 1.54 -11.67 -10.45
CA SER A 104 1.67 -12.13 -11.84
C SER A 104 2.96 -11.64 -12.50
N ASN A 105 3.54 -12.46 -13.37
CA ASN A 105 4.75 -12.13 -14.13
C ASN A 105 4.56 -12.25 -15.66
N GLY A 106 3.32 -12.39 -16.13
CA GLY A 106 3.00 -12.60 -17.53
C GLY A 106 2.98 -14.07 -17.98
N LYS A 107 3.55 -14.97 -17.19
CA LYS A 107 3.54 -16.44 -17.41
C LYS A 107 2.76 -17.18 -16.34
N GLU A 108 2.85 -16.72 -15.13
CA GLU A 108 2.24 -17.31 -13.95
C GLU A 108 1.40 -16.28 -13.22
N GLU A 109 0.34 -16.75 -12.60
CA GLU A 109 -0.50 -15.98 -11.70
C GLU A 109 -0.71 -16.78 -10.42
N ILE A 110 -0.47 -16.15 -9.27
CA ILE A 110 -0.63 -16.74 -7.95
C ILE A 110 -1.59 -15.87 -7.14
N ASN A 111 -2.61 -16.51 -6.57
CA ASN A 111 -3.60 -15.83 -5.74
C ASN A 111 -3.38 -16.18 -4.26
N TYR A 112 -3.37 -15.15 -3.43
CA TYR A 112 -3.29 -15.27 -1.97
C TYR A 112 -4.55 -14.68 -1.34
N ASN A 113 -5.17 -15.43 -0.43
CA ASN A 113 -6.23 -14.89 0.41
C ASN A 113 -5.58 -14.20 1.61
N LEU A 114 -5.78 -12.90 1.72
CA LEU A 114 -5.28 -12.10 2.84
C LEU A 114 -6.42 -11.77 3.79
N ASN A 115 -6.21 -12.09 5.06
CA ASN A 115 -7.14 -11.82 6.15
C ASN A 115 -6.56 -10.76 7.09
N PRO A 116 -7.37 -10.16 7.98
CA PRO A 116 -6.84 -9.24 9.00
C PRO A 116 -5.71 -9.88 9.82
N GLY A 117 -4.60 -9.15 9.94
CA GLY A 117 -3.36 -9.59 10.57
C GLY A 117 -2.33 -10.17 9.60
N ASP A 118 -2.71 -10.51 8.37
CA ASP A 118 -1.75 -11.00 7.37
C ASP A 118 -0.85 -9.88 6.85
N ILE A 119 0.40 -10.26 6.59
CA ILE A 119 1.45 -9.37 6.11
C ILE A 119 1.97 -9.89 4.76
N VAL A 120 2.08 -8.99 3.81
CA VAL A 120 2.80 -9.22 2.54
C VAL A 120 4.13 -8.47 2.59
N LEU A 121 5.21 -9.18 2.36
CA LEU A 121 6.54 -8.62 2.18
C LEU A 121 7.01 -8.85 0.75
N LEU A 122 7.12 -7.80 -0.04
CA LEU A 122 7.63 -7.86 -1.40
C LEU A 122 9.13 -7.55 -1.42
N SER A 123 9.92 -8.53 -1.81
CA SER A 123 11.38 -8.40 -1.94
C SER A 123 11.88 -9.17 -3.16
N GLY A 124 13.15 -8.97 -3.53
CA GLY A 124 13.77 -9.68 -4.65
C GLY A 124 12.97 -9.56 -5.95
N GLU A 125 12.76 -10.68 -6.64
CA GLU A 125 12.01 -10.74 -7.89
C GLU A 125 10.54 -10.33 -7.73
N ALA A 126 9.91 -10.70 -6.62
CA ALA A 126 8.54 -10.31 -6.32
C ALA A 126 8.37 -8.78 -6.29
N ARG A 127 9.39 -8.06 -5.83
CA ARG A 127 9.41 -6.60 -5.81
C ARG A 127 9.72 -5.97 -7.17
N LYS A 128 10.60 -6.60 -7.96
CA LYS A 128 11.16 -6.00 -9.19
C LYS A 128 10.41 -6.38 -10.45
N SER A 129 10.07 -7.66 -10.59
CA SER A 129 9.64 -8.25 -11.86
C SER A 129 8.18 -8.68 -11.86
N TRP A 130 7.59 -8.92 -10.70
CA TRP A 130 6.19 -9.30 -10.59
C TRP A 130 5.30 -8.09 -10.40
N LYS A 131 4.14 -8.11 -11.08
CA LYS A 131 3.04 -7.21 -10.80
C LYS A 131 2.17 -7.77 -9.70
N HIS A 132 1.54 -6.90 -8.93
CA HIS A 132 0.55 -7.30 -7.93
C HIS A 132 -0.72 -6.48 -8.08
N CYS A 133 -1.83 -7.08 -7.68
CA CYS A 133 -3.13 -6.42 -7.64
C CYS A 133 -3.94 -6.87 -6.44
N VAL A 134 -4.94 -6.08 -6.10
CA VAL A 134 -6.03 -6.46 -5.19
C VAL A 134 -7.28 -6.61 -6.05
N LYS A 135 -7.84 -7.83 -6.12
CA LYS A 135 -9.11 -8.05 -6.83
C LYS A 135 -10.23 -7.29 -6.13
N LYS A 136 -11.30 -6.97 -6.86
CA LYS A 136 -12.48 -6.31 -6.30
C LYS A 136 -12.94 -7.01 -5.03
N ILE A 137 -12.90 -6.31 -3.91
CA ILE A 137 -13.26 -6.90 -2.62
C ILE A 137 -14.76 -7.21 -2.54
N LYS A 138 -15.09 -8.29 -1.81
CA LYS A 138 -16.45 -8.72 -1.54
C LYS A 138 -16.95 -8.22 -0.19
N ASP A 139 -16.03 -8.00 0.75
CA ASP A 139 -16.33 -7.44 2.06
C ASP A 139 -16.83 -6.01 1.94
N PRO A 140 -17.63 -5.52 2.90
CA PRO A 140 -18.08 -4.13 2.90
C PRO A 140 -16.93 -3.13 2.90
N ARG A 141 -15.84 -3.45 3.61
CA ARG A 141 -14.68 -2.57 3.79
C ARG A 141 -13.41 -3.36 3.99
N ARG A 142 -12.32 -2.89 3.40
CA ARG A 142 -10.96 -3.37 3.68
C ARG A 142 -10.03 -2.20 3.93
N ILE A 143 -9.20 -2.32 4.96
CA ILE A 143 -8.12 -1.37 5.24
C ILE A 143 -6.80 -2.12 5.27
N SER A 144 -5.81 -1.60 4.54
CA SER A 144 -4.43 -2.04 4.60
C SER A 144 -3.48 -0.87 4.74
N VAL A 145 -2.30 -1.14 5.30
CA VAL A 145 -1.25 -0.13 5.52
C VAL A 145 0.02 -0.64 4.85
N THR A 146 0.59 0.17 3.96
CA THR A 146 1.81 -0.16 3.22
C THR A 146 2.96 0.74 3.66
N PHE A 147 4.11 0.14 3.93
CA PHE A 147 5.34 0.80 4.38
C PHE A 147 6.43 0.67 3.33
N ARG A 148 7.14 1.76 3.08
CA ARG A 148 8.20 1.85 2.08
C ARG A 148 9.38 2.68 2.57
N THR A 149 10.56 2.34 2.07
CA THR A 149 11.75 3.18 2.12
C THR A 149 11.89 3.94 0.80
N ILE A 150 12.62 5.04 0.81
CA ILE A 150 12.87 5.83 -0.40
C ILE A 150 14.32 5.60 -0.82
N ARG A 151 14.53 5.41 -2.11
CA ARG A 151 15.86 5.38 -2.71
C ARG A 151 16.23 6.79 -3.14
N ILE A 152 17.29 7.27 -2.57
CA ILE A 152 17.91 8.53 -3.01
C ILE A 152 19.08 8.19 -3.93
#